data_740044ab87a273e10f994d8b8dff5800
#
_entry.id   740044ab87a273e10f994d8b8dff5800
#
_cell.length_a   1.000
_cell.length_b   1.000
_cell.length_c   1.000
_cell.angle_alpha   90.00
_cell.angle_beta   90.00
_cell.angle_gamma   90.00
#
_symmetry.space_group_name_H-M   'P 1'
#
loop_
_entity.id
_entity.type
_entity.pdbx_description
1 polymer ?
#
loop_
_entity_poly.entity_id
_entity_poly.type
_entity_poly.pdbx_seq_one_letter_code
_entity_poly.pdbx_strand_id
1 'polypeptide(L)'
;MPWENAQKCADIVKNAGYNYGEKYYADHHKNHPEWVIYGSETASIVQSRGIYHFPYRQSVLTDEDEQCSALGNSTTSWGAKSVEACIQAEAEHPYSCGQFIWTGFDYIGEPTPYHTKNSYFGQIDTAGFFKDSFYL
;
A
#
# COMPACT_ATOMS: atom_id res chain seq x y z
N MET A 1 -5.01 -3.64 11.14
CA MET A 1 -5.92 -2.93 12.06
C MET A 1 -5.30 -2.77 13.44
N PRO A 2 -4.61 -1.67 13.76
CA PRO A 2 -4.00 -1.49 15.08
C PRO A 2 -5.01 -1.06 16.17
N TRP A 3 -6.20 -0.60 15.77
CA TRP A 3 -7.16 0.01 16.69
C TRP A 3 -8.02 -1.04 17.40
N GLU A 4 -8.11 -0.98 18.71
CA GLU A 4 -8.89 -1.89 19.54
C GLU A 4 -10.36 -2.01 19.09
N ASN A 5 -11.01 -0.89 18.76
CA ASN A 5 -12.39 -0.93 18.30
C ASN A 5 -12.55 -1.61 16.94
N ALA A 6 -11.57 -1.46 16.03
CA ALA A 6 -11.58 -2.17 14.77
C ALA A 6 -11.38 -3.69 14.96
N GLN A 7 -10.55 -4.10 15.90
CA GLN A 7 -10.39 -5.51 16.27
C GLN A 7 -11.68 -6.09 16.85
N LYS A 8 -12.37 -5.36 17.72
CA LYS A 8 -13.70 -5.76 18.22
C LYS A 8 -14.73 -5.94 17.11
N CYS A 9 -14.70 -5.09 16.07
CA CYS A 9 -15.55 -5.27 14.91
C CYS A 9 -15.17 -6.54 14.12
N ALA A 10 -13.86 -6.77 13.93
CA ALA A 10 -13.38 -7.97 13.24
C ALA A 10 -13.73 -9.26 14.01
N ASP A 11 -13.74 -9.22 15.32
CA ASP A 11 -14.20 -10.35 16.16
C ASP A 11 -15.66 -10.73 15.90
N ILE A 12 -16.47 -9.78 15.51
CA ILE A 12 -17.88 -10.01 15.18
C ILE A 12 -18.04 -10.49 13.73
N VAL A 13 -17.46 -9.72 12.77
CA VAL A 13 -17.67 -9.98 11.34
C VAL A 13 -16.70 -11.00 10.75
N LYS A 14 -15.64 -11.33 11.48
CA LYS A 14 -14.56 -12.27 11.08
C LYS A 14 -13.82 -11.89 9.82
N ASN A 15 -13.92 -10.63 9.38
CA ASN A 15 -13.20 -10.06 8.25
C ASN A 15 -12.33 -8.89 8.70
N ALA A 16 -11.05 -8.98 8.45
CA ALA A 16 -10.03 -8.05 8.89
C ALA A 16 -9.31 -7.42 7.70
N GLY A 17 -9.79 -6.27 7.22
CA GLY A 17 -9.15 -5.48 6.19
C GLY A 17 -8.10 -4.54 6.76
N TYR A 18 -6.94 -4.45 6.10
CA TYR A 18 -5.81 -3.64 6.55
C TYR A 18 -5.44 -2.59 5.51
N ASN A 19 -5.47 -1.32 5.91
CA ASN A 19 -4.85 -0.27 5.13
C ASN A 19 -3.41 -0.11 5.60
N TYR A 20 -2.43 -0.41 4.72
CA TYR A 20 -0.98 -0.29 4.98
C TYR A 20 -0.54 -0.99 6.27
N GLY A 21 -1.11 -2.16 6.53
CA GLY A 21 -0.97 -2.86 7.81
C GLY A 21 -0.44 -4.29 7.73
N GLU A 22 0.30 -4.65 6.70
CA GLU A 22 0.83 -6.00 6.46
C GLU A 22 1.64 -6.52 7.65
N LYS A 23 2.32 -5.64 8.36
CA LYS A 23 3.11 -5.98 9.55
C LYS A 23 2.30 -6.60 10.70
N TYR A 24 0.98 -6.45 10.67
CA TYR A 24 0.10 -7.02 11.70
C TYR A 24 -0.45 -8.40 11.31
N TYR A 25 -0.27 -8.86 10.10
CA TYR A 25 -0.87 -10.10 9.60
C TYR A 25 -0.51 -11.30 10.46
N ALA A 26 0.79 -11.49 10.74
CA ALA A 26 1.25 -12.66 11.48
C ALA A 26 0.71 -12.71 12.91
N ASP A 27 0.79 -11.58 13.63
CA ASP A 27 0.35 -11.52 15.02
C ASP A 27 -1.17 -11.68 15.13
N HIS A 28 -1.92 -11.02 14.23
CA HIS A 28 -3.37 -11.12 14.25
C HIS A 28 -3.87 -12.50 13.82
N HIS A 29 -3.25 -13.12 12.81
CA HIS A 29 -3.61 -14.49 12.44
C HIS A 29 -3.32 -15.50 13.57
N LYS A 30 -2.21 -15.32 14.27
CA LYS A 30 -1.88 -16.16 15.42
C LYS A 30 -2.91 -16.04 16.56
N ASN A 31 -3.38 -14.83 16.83
CA ASN A 31 -4.30 -14.55 17.93
C ASN A 31 -5.78 -14.78 17.54
N HIS A 32 -6.10 -14.66 16.26
CA HIS A 32 -7.44 -14.76 15.69
C HIS A 32 -7.42 -15.60 14.41
N PRO A 33 -7.16 -16.91 14.50
CA PRO A 33 -7.03 -17.78 13.33
C PRO A 33 -8.32 -17.90 12.50
N GLU A 34 -9.44 -17.48 13.07
CA GLU A 34 -10.73 -17.47 12.40
C GLU A 34 -10.99 -16.20 11.58
N TRP A 35 -10.11 -15.21 11.65
CA TRP A 35 -10.27 -14.00 10.84
C TRP A 35 -9.82 -14.21 9.40
N VAL A 36 -10.63 -13.75 8.46
CA VAL A 36 -10.24 -13.59 7.07
C VAL A 36 -9.43 -12.31 6.96
N ILE A 37 -8.14 -12.45 6.69
CA ILE A 37 -7.19 -11.34 6.59
C ILE A 37 -6.99 -10.95 5.13
N TYR A 38 -6.99 -9.65 4.83
CA TYR A 38 -6.70 -9.12 3.50
C TYR A 38 -6.21 -7.67 3.55
N GLY A 39 -5.45 -7.24 2.54
CA GLY A 39 -5.07 -5.85 2.36
C GLY A 39 -6.22 -5.07 1.74
N SER A 40 -6.93 -4.27 2.52
CA SER A 40 -8.03 -3.44 2.01
C SER A 40 -7.55 -2.20 1.26
N GLU A 41 -6.32 -1.77 1.52
CA GLU A 41 -5.60 -0.75 0.77
C GLU A 41 -4.11 -0.92 1.02
N THR A 42 -3.35 -1.17 -0.02
CA THR A 42 -1.90 -1.42 0.07
C THR A 42 -1.12 -0.59 -0.94
N ALA A 43 0.19 -0.65 -0.88
CA ALA A 43 1.15 0.05 -1.71
C ALA A 43 1.12 1.58 -1.51
N SER A 44 0.61 2.35 -2.46
CA SER A 44 0.63 3.82 -2.47
C SER A 44 2.04 4.45 -2.60
N ILE A 45 3.04 3.66 -2.96
CA ILE A 45 4.35 4.13 -3.40
C ILE A 45 4.60 3.55 -4.78
N VAL A 46 4.29 4.34 -5.78
CA VAL A 46 4.45 3.96 -7.17
C VAL A 46 5.25 5.03 -7.87
N GLN A 47 6.37 4.65 -8.42
CA GLN A 47 7.25 5.58 -9.11
C GLN A 47 6.70 5.91 -10.49
N SER A 48 7.00 7.11 -10.98
CA SER A 48 6.69 7.48 -12.34
C SER A 48 7.44 6.59 -13.33
N ARG A 49 6.83 6.36 -14.48
CA ARG A 49 7.45 5.56 -15.55
C ARG A 49 8.80 6.15 -15.96
N GLY A 50 9.83 5.32 -15.90
CA GLY A 50 11.20 5.72 -16.22
C GLY A 50 11.96 6.46 -15.12
N ILE A 51 11.37 6.62 -13.94
CA ILE A 51 12.01 7.21 -12.76
C ILE A 51 12.09 6.13 -11.68
N TYR A 52 13.30 5.82 -11.24
CA TYR A 52 13.56 4.72 -10.33
C TYR A 52 14.38 5.15 -9.13
N HIS A 53 13.94 4.77 -7.95
CA HIS A 53 14.68 4.93 -6.70
C HIS A 53 14.96 3.58 -6.06
N PHE A 54 16.19 3.35 -5.67
CA PHE A 54 16.62 2.08 -5.09
C PHE A 54 17.07 2.25 -3.63
N PRO A 55 16.83 1.25 -2.76
CA PRO A 55 16.11 -0.01 -3.04
C PRO A 55 14.59 0.23 -3.16
N TYR A 56 13.91 -0.55 -3.97
CA TYR A 56 12.45 -0.44 -4.20
C TYR A 56 11.58 -0.53 -2.94
N ARG A 57 12.10 -1.11 -1.88
CA ARG A 57 11.40 -1.20 -0.60
C ARG A 57 11.43 0.11 0.20
N GLN A 58 12.24 1.05 -0.22
CA GLN A 58 12.36 2.35 0.43
C GLN A 58 11.27 3.28 -0.07
N SER A 59 10.61 3.96 0.88
CA SER A 59 9.73 5.07 0.54
C SER A 59 10.54 6.27 0.09
N VAL A 60 10.09 6.91 -0.96
CA VAL A 60 10.62 8.21 -1.40
C VAL A 60 9.55 9.26 -1.14
N LEU A 61 9.90 10.30 -0.40
CA LEU A 61 8.99 11.40 -0.13
C LEU A 61 8.94 12.34 -1.34
N THR A 62 7.79 12.98 -1.54
CA THR A 62 7.59 13.94 -2.63
C THR A 62 8.47 15.18 -2.51
N ASP A 63 8.97 15.50 -1.31
CA ASP A 63 9.96 16.55 -1.10
C ASP A 63 11.33 16.19 -1.69
N GLU A 64 11.63 14.91 -1.83
CA GLU A 64 12.85 14.39 -2.43
C GLU A 64 12.72 14.24 -3.95
N ASP A 65 11.52 13.84 -4.42
CA ASP A 65 11.19 13.73 -5.84
C ASP A 65 9.69 13.94 -6.05
N GLU A 66 9.30 15.03 -6.67
CA GLU A 66 7.91 15.37 -7.00
C GLU A 66 7.25 14.41 -7.99
N GLN A 67 8.00 13.51 -8.61
CA GLN A 67 7.51 12.47 -9.51
C GLN A 67 7.23 11.13 -8.80
N CYS A 68 7.48 11.09 -7.51
CA CYS A 68 7.09 9.98 -6.64
C CYS A 68 6.04 10.46 -5.65
N SER A 69 5.10 9.59 -5.35
CA SER A 69 4.11 9.83 -4.31
C SER A 69 4.29 8.83 -3.19
N ALA A 70 4.27 9.32 -1.96
CA ALA A 70 4.30 8.48 -0.79
C ALA A 70 3.34 9.01 0.29
N LEU A 71 2.44 8.20 0.73
CA LEU A 71 1.56 8.46 1.86
C LEU A 71 2.24 7.99 3.16
N GLY A 72 3.17 8.77 3.66
CA GLY A 72 4.07 8.36 4.73
C GLY A 72 5.36 7.74 4.17
N ASN A 73 6.14 7.12 5.00
CA ASN A 73 7.38 6.48 4.61
C ASN A 73 7.60 5.15 5.37
N SER A 74 8.58 4.37 4.93
CA SER A 74 8.87 3.06 5.51
C SER A 74 9.28 3.08 6.98
N THR A 75 9.65 4.23 7.51
CA THR A 75 10.06 4.42 8.90
C THR A 75 8.88 4.72 9.82
N THR A 76 7.73 5.10 9.27
CA THR A 76 6.52 5.34 10.04
C THR A 76 5.79 4.05 10.37
N SER A 77 5.04 4.07 11.45
CA SER A 77 4.33 2.87 11.93
C SER A 77 3.27 2.35 10.97
N TRP A 78 2.85 3.14 10.01
CA TRP A 78 1.83 2.80 9.02
C TRP A 78 2.13 3.42 7.65
N GLY A 79 3.40 3.52 7.30
CA GLY A 79 3.82 4.06 6.02
C GLY A 79 3.41 3.17 4.83
N ALA A 80 3.09 3.81 3.73
CA ALA A 80 2.91 3.14 2.46
C ALA A 80 4.18 2.39 2.03
N LYS A 81 4.03 1.37 1.19
CA LYS A 81 5.14 0.55 0.69
C LYS A 81 5.06 0.44 -0.83
N SER A 82 6.15 0.01 -1.45
CA SER A 82 6.15 -0.34 -2.87
C SER A 82 5.24 -1.54 -3.15
N VAL A 83 4.82 -1.66 -4.40
CA VAL A 83 4.02 -2.80 -4.87
C VAL A 83 4.79 -4.12 -4.64
N GLU A 84 6.09 -4.13 -4.92
CA GLU A 84 6.98 -5.29 -4.71
C GLU A 84 6.97 -5.74 -3.25
N ALA A 85 7.09 -4.80 -2.32
CA ALA A 85 7.08 -5.11 -0.90
C ALA A 85 5.71 -5.65 -0.44
N CYS A 86 4.63 -5.16 -1.01
CA CYS A 86 3.28 -5.64 -0.71
C CYS A 86 3.03 -7.05 -1.28
N ILE A 87 3.48 -7.34 -2.50
CA ILE A 87 3.42 -8.68 -3.09
C ILE A 87 4.24 -9.67 -2.27
N GLN A 88 5.44 -9.27 -1.85
CA GLN A 88 6.26 -10.12 -0.99
C GLN A 88 5.56 -10.41 0.35
N ALA A 89 4.95 -9.40 0.96
CA ALA A 89 4.21 -9.59 2.21
C ALA A 89 3.05 -10.59 2.05
N GLU A 90 2.33 -10.57 0.93
CA GLU A 90 1.31 -11.58 0.62
C GLU A 90 1.91 -12.98 0.49
N ALA A 91 3.01 -13.12 -0.23
CA ALA A 91 3.68 -14.41 -0.41
C ALA A 91 4.18 -15.01 0.92
N GLU A 92 4.58 -14.17 1.86
CA GLU A 92 5.03 -14.57 3.20
C GLU A 92 3.86 -14.94 4.15
N HIS A 93 2.60 -14.58 3.79
CA HIS A 93 1.41 -14.80 4.61
C HIS A 93 0.32 -15.56 3.83
N PRO A 94 0.50 -16.85 3.57
CA PRO A 94 -0.38 -17.66 2.69
C PRO A 94 -1.83 -17.82 3.21
N TYR A 95 -2.11 -17.35 4.40
CA TYR A 95 -3.45 -17.26 4.97
C TYR A 95 -4.16 -15.94 4.63
N SER A 96 -3.48 -14.98 4.00
CA SER A 96 -4.11 -13.78 3.47
C SER A 96 -4.94 -14.12 2.23
N CYS A 97 -6.07 -13.45 2.08
CA CYS A 97 -6.97 -13.62 0.94
C CYS A 97 -6.59 -12.72 -0.25
N GLY A 98 -5.46 -12.00 -0.17
CA GLY A 98 -5.01 -11.06 -1.19
C GLY A 98 -5.13 -9.61 -0.77
N GLN A 99 -4.99 -8.70 -1.74
CA GLN A 99 -4.92 -7.28 -1.45
C GLN A 99 -5.53 -6.42 -2.55
N PHE A 100 -5.95 -5.22 -2.16
CA PHE A 100 -6.38 -4.16 -3.06
C PHE A 100 -5.31 -3.06 -3.09
N ILE A 101 -4.68 -2.89 -4.22
CA ILE A 101 -3.60 -1.91 -4.40
C ILE A 101 -4.20 -0.52 -4.60
N TRP A 102 -3.71 0.45 -3.88
CA TRP A 102 -3.94 1.86 -4.15
C TRP A 102 -2.85 2.39 -5.09
N THR A 103 -3.16 2.70 -6.34
CA THR A 103 -4.45 2.63 -7.01
C THR A 103 -4.27 2.29 -8.50
N GLY A 104 -5.36 2.19 -9.26
CA GLY A 104 -5.33 1.82 -10.69
C GLY A 104 -4.69 2.90 -11.55
N PHE A 105 -5.07 4.16 -11.38
CA PHE A 105 -4.63 5.27 -12.23
C PHE A 105 -4.04 6.41 -11.41
N ASP A 106 -3.03 7.09 -11.98
CA ASP A 106 -2.65 8.41 -11.51
C ASP A 106 -3.81 9.39 -11.69
N TYR A 107 -3.89 10.40 -10.84
CA TYR A 107 -4.96 11.38 -10.95
C TYR A 107 -4.46 12.80 -10.76
N ILE A 108 -5.17 13.74 -11.40
CA ILE A 108 -4.95 15.17 -11.40
C ILE A 108 -6.05 15.81 -10.54
N GLY A 109 -5.69 16.87 -9.83
CA GLY A 109 -6.60 17.54 -8.89
C GLY A 109 -6.72 16.79 -7.57
N GLU A 110 -7.00 17.53 -6.52
CA GLU A 110 -7.02 17.04 -5.14
C GLU A 110 -5.81 16.14 -4.79
N PRO A 111 -4.57 16.63 -5.08
CA PRO A 111 -3.40 15.78 -4.97
C PRO A 111 -3.10 15.42 -3.52
N THR A 112 -2.57 14.21 -3.35
CA THR A 112 -2.04 13.74 -2.08
C THR A 112 -0.63 13.23 -2.33
N PRO A 113 0.39 13.76 -1.64
CA PRO A 113 0.39 14.91 -0.71
C PRO A 113 -0.01 16.24 -1.37
N TYR A 114 -0.54 17.14 -0.59
CA TYR A 114 -1.14 18.40 -1.07
C TYR A 114 -0.24 19.27 -1.95
N HIS A 115 1.07 19.26 -1.71
CA HIS A 115 2.05 20.08 -2.44
C HIS A 115 2.50 19.48 -3.78
N THR A 116 2.03 18.29 -4.15
CA THR A 116 2.35 17.67 -5.44
C THR A 116 1.45 18.20 -6.55
N LYS A 117 1.93 18.13 -7.79
CA LYS A 117 1.13 18.51 -8.97
C LYS A 117 0.03 17.53 -9.28
N ASN A 118 0.36 16.25 -9.11
CA ASN A 118 -0.52 15.10 -9.39
C ASN A 118 -0.35 14.09 -8.26
N SER A 119 -1.28 13.14 -8.19
CA SER A 119 -1.11 11.94 -7.37
C SER A 119 -0.61 10.80 -8.24
N TYR A 120 0.61 10.32 -7.97
CA TYR A 120 1.33 9.31 -8.77
C TYR A 120 1.16 7.90 -8.21
N PHE A 121 0.03 7.61 -7.58
CA PHE A 121 -0.25 6.33 -6.94
C PHE A 121 -0.69 5.22 -7.90
N GLY A 122 -1.00 5.59 -9.16
CA GLY A 122 -1.54 4.66 -10.14
C GLY A 122 -0.52 3.64 -10.62
N GLN A 123 -1.02 2.48 -11.02
CA GLN A 123 -0.28 1.51 -11.83
C GLN A 123 -0.24 1.95 -13.31
N ILE A 124 -1.14 2.82 -13.69
CA ILE A 124 -1.27 3.41 -15.03
C ILE A 124 -1.15 4.93 -14.88
N ASP A 125 -0.31 5.56 -15.69
CA ASP A 125 -0.13 7.00 -15.68
C ASP A 125 -1.32 7.75 -16.32
N THR A 126 -1.34 9.07 -16.17
CA THR A 126 -2.41 9.92 -16.73
C THR A 126 -2.47 9.93 -18.26
N ALA A 127 -1.44 9.47 -18.94
CA ALA A 127 -1.41 9.29 -20.40
C ALA A 127 -1.88 7.89 -20.85
N GLY A 128 -2.23 7.02 -19.89
CA GLY A 128 -2.71 5.67 -20.17
C GLY A 128 -1.60 4.62 -20.33
N PHE A 129 -0.36 4.94 -20.00
CA PHE A 129 0.74 3.97 -20.07
C PHE A 129 0.88 3.21 -18.75
N PHE A 130 1.10 1.91 -18.87
CA PHE A 130 1.39 1.05 -17.72
C PHE A 130 2.77 1.38 -17.14
N LYS A 131 2.84 1.49 -15.83
CA LYS A 131 4.11 1.60 -15.10
C LYS A 131 4.70 0.21 -14.89
N ASP A 132 6.00 0.15 -14.56
CA ASP A 132 6.68 -1.14 -14.39
C ASP A 132 6.04 -2.01 -13.31
N SER A 133 5.55 -1.39 -12.24
CA SER A 133 4.84 -2.07 -11.15
C SER A 133 3.53 -2.75 -11.57
N PHE A 134 2.95 -2.39 -12.71
CA PHE A 134 1.77 -3.05 -13.26
C PHE A 134 2.05 -4.51 -13.68
N TYR A 135 3.27 -4.80 -14.03
CA TYR A 135 3.67 -6.12 -14.57
C TYR A 135 4.19 -7.10 -13.50
N LEU A 136 4.12 -6.73 -12.23
CA LEU A 136 4.51 -7.56 -11.11
C LEU A 136 3.37 -8.49 -10.68
#